data_7c7df521cf7536a1fb8333b20c83742f
#
_entry.id   7c7df521cf7536a1fb8333b20c83742f
#
_cell.length_a   1.000
_cell.length_b   1.000
_cell.length_c   1.000
_cell.angle_alpha   90.00
_cell.angle_beta   90.00
_cell.angle_gamma   90.00
#
_symmetry.space_group_name_H-M   'P 1'
#
loop_
_entity.id
_entity.type
_entity.pdbx_description
1 polymer ?
#
loop_
_entity_poly.entity_id
_entity_poly.type
_entity_poly.pdbx_seq_one_letter_code
_entity_poly.pdbx_strand_id
1 'polypeptide(L)'
;MGLNLSAVSSRSVAGKFLRWPLRFVPRELAVPIPQGALHGKRWIVGSATHGCWLGSYEYSKRRLFERRVAAGDIVYDVGANVGFYTLLASVLVGPTGHVVAVEPFPRNVSYLRRHLALNAVTNATLVEGAAHDHCGVVRITDGPDSSQIRVDEDGALSVRSFALDDLIFRDGLPAPTAMKIDVEGAEGAVLRGARRLLTEHRPLIFLSTHGPRAHAECCHLLRGFGYRLRPIDSGSVEDSSELVAEHQPAARP
;
A
#
# COMPACT_ATOMS: atom_id res chain seq x y z
N MET A 1 -8.45 -20.65 9.13
CA MET A 1 -9.27 -19.42 9.05
C MET A 1 -8.71 -18.42 10.06
N GLY A 2 -8.32 -17.21 9.64
CA GLY A 2 -7.85 -16.19 10.57
C GLY A 2 -9.03 -15.43 11.19
N LEU A 3 -8.88 -14.99 12.44
CA LEU A 3 -9.86 -14.18 13.13
C LEU A 3 -9.89 -12.76 12.55
N ASN A 4 -11.06 -12.30 12.11
CA ASN A 4 -11.25 -10.92 11.69
C ASN A 4 -11.50 -10.02 12.90
N LEU A 5 -10.43 -9.60 13.59
CA LEU A 5 -10.52 -8.69 14.74
C LEU A 5 -10.89 -7.26 14.33
N SER A 6 -10.77 -6.92 13.05
CA SER A 6 -11.19 -5.62 12.51
C SER A 6 -12.72 -5.51 12.37
N ALA A 7 -13.45 -6.63 12.35
CA ALA A 7 -14.91 -6.62 12.35
C ALA A 7 -15.53 -6.04 13.64
N VAL A 8 -14.76 -6.01 14.74
CA VAL A 8 -15.22 -5.39 16.00
C VAL A 8 -14.85 -3.91 15.98
N SER A 9 -15.83 -3.03 15.82
CA SER A 9 -15.63 -1.57 15.79
C SER A 9 -14.83 -1.09 17.01
N SER A 10 -13.78 -0.30 16.77
CA SER A 10 -12.98 0.32 17.84
C SER A 10 -13.79 1.30 18.71
N ARG A 11 -14.92 1.80 18.18
CA ARG A 11 -15.83 2.73 18.87
C ARG A 11 -16.83 2.00 19.78
N SER A 12 -17.08 0.71 19.57
CA SER A 12 -17.99 -0.07 20.43
C SER A 12 -17.39 -0.33 21.81
N VAL A 13 -18.24 -0.52 22.82
CA VAL A 13 -17.82 -0.85 24.20
C VAL A 13 -17.01 -2.15 24.21
N ALA A 14 -17.49 -3.18 23.51
CA ALA A 14 -16.78 -4.46 23.37
C ALA A 14 -15.40 -4.27 22.70
N GLY A 15 -15.32 -3.44 21.66
CA GLY A 15 -14.06 -3.14 20.98
C GLY A 15 -13.06 -2.37 21.83
N LYS A 16 -13.53 -1.45 22.68
CA LYS A 16 -12.69 -0.75 23.66
C LYS A 16 -12.16 -1.69 24.72
N PHE A 17 -13.02 -2.57 25.26
CA PHE A 17 -12.65 -3.55 26.28
C PHE A 17 -11.62 -4.57 25.74
N LEU A 18 -11.83 -5.08 24.53
CA LEU A 18 -10.91 -6.03 23.88
C LEU A 18 -9.52 -5.42 23.62
N ARG A 19 -9.45 -4.12 23.33
CA ARG A 19 -8.20 -3.41 23.03
C ARG A 19 -7.53 -2.80 24.27
N TRP A 20 -8.23 -2.75 25.42
CA TRP A 20 -7.68 -2.16 26.62
C TRP A 20 -6.34 -2.80 27.08
N PRO A 21 -6.18 -4.14 27.09
CA PRO A 21 -4.92 -4.78 27.48
C PRO A 21 -3.76 -4.45 26.50
N LEU A 22 -4.08 -4.20 25.22
CA LEU A 22 -3.07 -3.92 24.20
C LEU A 22 -2.31 -2.60 24.45
N ARG A 23 -2.89 -1.70 25.26
CA ARG A 23 -2.28 -0.41 25.63
C ARG A 23 -1.07 -0.56 26.55
N PHE A 24 -0.94 -1.71 27.23
CA PHE A 24 0.18 -2.01 28.11
C PHE A 24 1.34 -2.70 27.40
N VAL A 25 1.17 -3.07 26.14
CA VAL A 25 2.27 -3.67 25.36
C VAL A 25 3.27 -2.55 24.99
N PRO A 26 4.57 -2.70 25.34
CA PRO A 26 5.58 -1.69 25.03
C PRO A 26 5.63 -1.40 23.52
N ARG A 27 5.63 -0.12 23.16
CA ARG A 27 5.53 0.31 21.76
C ARG A 27 6.71 -0.15 20.89
N GLU A 28 7.90 -0.24 21.46
CA GLU A 28 9.12 -0.67 20.75
C GLU A 28 9.30 -2.21 20.73
N LEU A 29 8.39 -2.94 21.36
CA LEU A 29 8.46 -4.40 21.40
C LEU A 29 8.16 -4.96 20.00
N ALA A 30 9.03 -5.86 19.53
CA ALA A 30 8.80 -6.62 18.31
C ALA A 30 8.15 -7.98 18.65
N VAL A 31 6.92 -8.17 18.20
CA VAL A 31 6.12 -9.39 18.47
C VAL A 31 5.90 -10.19 17.19
N PRO A 32 5.70 -11.51 17.28
CA PRO A 32 5.32 -12.29 16.11
C PRO A 32 3.86 -12.01 15.73
N ILE A 33 3.58 -11.90 14.44
CA ILE A 33 2.21 -11.81 13.91
C ILE A 33 1.56 -13.20 14.04
N PRO A 34 0.36 -13.32 14.68
CA PRO A 34 -0.20 -14.63 15.03
C PRO A 34 -0.94 -15.33 13.89
N GLN A 35 -1.22 -14.67 12.76
CA GLN A 35 -2.08 -15.22 11.72
C GLN A 35 -1.83 -14.64 10.31
N GLY A 36 -2.42 -15.31 9.28
CA GLY A 36 -2.30 -14.92 7.87
C GLY A 36 -0.97 -15.34 7.25
N ALA A 37 -0.69 -14.86 6.04
CA ALA A 37 0.57 -15.13 5.35
C ALA A 37 1.80 -14.58 6.10
N LEU A 38 1.60 -13.61 6.99
CA LEU A 38 2.63 -13.06 7.85
C LEU A 38 2.79 -13.80 9.19
N HIS A 39 2.15 -14.96 9.39
CA HIS A 39 2.30 -15.73 10.63
C HIS A 39 3.78 -15.96 10.98
N GLY A 40 4.17 -15.65 12.22
CA GLY A 40 5.54 -15.78 12.72
C GLY A 40 6.49 -14.63 12.32
N LYS A 41 6.14 -13.78 11.37
CA LYS A 41 6.91 -12.56 11.05
C LYS A 41 6.84 -11.58 12.21
N ARG A 42 7.92 -10.83 12.43
CA ARG A 42 8.05 -9.90 13.57
C ARG A 42 7.61 -8.50 13.20
N TRP A 43 6.89 -7.86 14.10
CA TRP A 43 6.34 -6.51 13.93
C TRP A 43 6.51 -5.65 15.17
N ILE A 44 6.90 -4.38 15.01
CA ILE A 44 7.05 -3.42 16.11
C ILE A 44 5.66 -2.86 16.46
N VAL A 45 5.20 -3.10 17.68
CA VAL A 45 3.84 -2.80 18.15
C VAL A 45 3.44 -1.34 17.94
N GLY A 46 4.32 -0.40 18.27
CA GLY A 46 4.04 1.04 18.20
C GLY A 46 4.25 1.69 16.83
N SER A 47 4.61 0.92 15.79
CA SER A 47 4.85 1.48 14.47
C SER A 47 3.57 1.97 13.78
N ALA A 48 2.47 1.22 13.92
CA ALA A 48 1.16 1.49 13.32
C ALA A 48 0.03 0.97 14.19
N THR A 49 -1.16 0.79 13.60
CA THR A 49 -2.35 0.28 14.29
C THR A 49 -2.16 -1.16 14.79
N HIS A 50 -2.91 -1.53 15.83
CA HIS A 50 -2.88 -2.90 16.37
C HIS A 50 -3.25 -3.98 15.33
N GLY A 51 -4.04 -3.62 14.31
CA GLY A 51 -4.42 -4.53 13.22
C GLY A 51 -3.22 -5.14 12.50
N CYS A 52 -2.12 -4.39 12.36
CA CYS A 52 -0.92 -4.85 11.67
C CYS A 52 -0.28 -6.05 12.39
N TRP A 53 0.02 -5.92 13.69
CA TRP A 53 0.67 -7.00 14.42
C TRP A 53 -0.29 -8.10 14.90
N LEU A 54 -1.62 -7.84 14.93
CA LEU A 54 -2.64 -8.86 15.17
C LEU A 54 -2.98 -9.65 13.89
N GLY A 55 -2.45 -9.25 12.72
CA GLY A 55 -2.71 -9.91 11.43
C GLY A 55 -4.14 -9.73 10.93
N SER A 56 -4.81 -8.63 11.30
CA SER A 56 -6.18 -8.33 10.87
C SER A 56 -6.30 -6.97 10.13
N TYR A 57 -5.18 -6.34 9.82
CA TYR A 57 -5.16 -5.07 9.09
C TYR A 57 -5.78 -5.23 7.70
N GLU A 58 -6.68 -4.32 7.34
CA GLU A 58 -7.39 -4.27 6.03
C GLU A 58 -7.83 -5.66 5.53
N TYR A 59 -8.57 -6.37 6.34
CA TYR A 59 -8.83 -7.80 6.19
C TYR A 59 -9.27 -8.22 4.77
N SER A 60 -10.24 -7.53 4.16
CA SER A 60 -10.75 -7.86 2.83
C SER A 60 -9.70 -7.61 1.75
N LYS A 61 -9.08 -6.42 1.73
CA LYS A 61 -8.02 -6.05 0.78
C LYS A 61 -6.82 -7.00 0.89
N ARG A 62 -6.36 -7.25 2.13
CA ARG A 62 -5.28 -8.20 2.38
C ARG A 62 -5.60 -9.60 1.86
N ARG A 63 -6.80 -10.13 2.12
CA ARG A 63 -7.22 -11.46 1.63
C ARG A 63 -7.28 -11.55 0.11
N LEU A 64 -7.72 -10.48 -0.55
CA LEU A 64 -7.69 -10.42 -2.00
C LEU A 64 -6.25 -10.36 -2.52
N PHE A 65 -5.41 -9.53 -1.92
CA PHE A 65 -3.99 -9.41 -2.24
C PHE A 65 -3.26 -10.76 -2.10
N GLU A 66 -3.45 -11.48 -0.98
CA GLU A 66 -2.90 -12.82 -0.74
C GLU A 66 -3.31 -13.86 -1.80
N ARG A 67 -4.49 -13.71 -2.42
CA ARG A 67 -4.97 -14.64 -3.47
C ARG A 67 -4.48 -14.29 -4.87
N ARG A 68 -4.10 -13.04 -5.08
CA ARG A 68 -3.81 -12.51 -6.42
C ARG A 68 -2.32 -12.33 -6.69
N VAL A 69 -1.53 -12.13 -5.66
CA VAL A 69 -0.06 -12.03 -5.76
C VAL A 69 0.53 -13.43 -5.66
N ALA A 70 1.38 -13.78 -6.61
CA ALA A 70 1.98 -15.10 -6.74
C ALA A 70 3.52 -15.06 -6.60
N ALA A 71 4.12 -16.22 -6.41
CA ALA A 71 5.57 -16.38 -6.41
C ALA A 71 6.15 -15.95 -7.76
N GLY A 72 7.23 -15.17 -7.73
CA GLY A 72 7.86 -14.60 -8.92
C GLY A 72 7.30 -13.26 -9.37
N ASP A 73 6.20 -12.78 -8.80
CA ASP A 73 5.66 -11.46 -9.11
C ASP A 73 6.62 -10.34 -8.73
N ILE A 74 6.51 -9.23 -9.44
CA ILE A 74 7.11 -7.94 -9.09
C ILE A 74 6.00 -7.04 -8.57
N VAL A 75 6.09 -6.64 -7.30
CA VAL A 75 5.05 -5.85 -6.63
C VAL A 75 5.56 -4.46 -6.30
N TYR A 76 4.80 -3.42 -6.67
CA TYR A 76 5.04 -2.06 -6.21
C TYR A 76 4.06 -1.72 -5.08
N ASP A 77 4.60 -1.40 -3.90
CA ASP A 77 3.85 -0.90 -2.74
C ASP A 77 4.04 0.62 -2.67
N VAL A 78 3.14 1.35 -3.32
CA VAL A 78 3.17 2.82 -3.43
C VAL A 78 2.36 3.43 -2.29
N GLY A 79 3.04 4.19 -1.43
CA GLY A 79 2.55 4.56 -0.11
C GLY A 79 2.73 3.40 0.88
N ALA A 80 3.97 2.91 0.96
CA ALA A 80 4.30 1.70 1.75
C ALA A 80 4.11 1.90 3.26
N ASN A 81 4.02 3.14 3.72
CA ASN A 81 3.90 3.49 5.14
C ASN A 81 5.00 2.77 5.93
N VAL A 82 4.66 2.14 7.04
CA VAL A 82 5.63 1.38 7.87
C VAL A 82 5.89 -0.05 7.34
N GLY A 83 5.39 -0.42 6.13
CA GLY A 83 5.78 -1.62 5.40
C GLY A 83 4.94 -2.86 5.62
N PHE A 84 3.65 -2.74 5.97
CA PHE A 84 2.79 -3.92 6.12
C PHE A 84 2.63 -4.68 4.81
N TYR A 85 2.22 -3.99 3.73
CA TYR A 85 2.08 -4.62 2.42
C TYR A 85 3.43 -4.96 1.78
N THR A 86 4.47 -4.17 2.04
CA THR A 86 5.83 -4.51 1.61
C THR A 86 6.29 -5.86 2.18
N LEU A 87 6.12 -6.07 3.50
CA LEU A 87 6.46 -7.33 4.15
C LEU A 87 5.57 -8.48 3.65
N LEU A 88 4.27 -8.23 3.48
CA LEU A 88 3.34 -9.22 2.95
C LEU A 88 3.72 -9.63 1.52
N ALA A 89 3.94 -8.67 0.64
CA ALA A 89 4.37 -8.91 -0.73
C ALA A 89 5.68 -9.69 -0.78
N SER A 90 6.69 -9.31 0.03
CA SER A 90 7.98 -10.00 0.06
C SER A 90 7.87 -11.49 0.39
N VAL A 91 6.92 -11.85 1.27
CA VAL A 91 6.62 -13.26 1.59
C VAL A 91 5.92 -13.97 0.45
N LEU A 92 4.93 -13.33 -0.18
CA LEU A 92 4.12 -13.93 -1.24
C LEU A 92 4.92 -14.14 -2.53
N VAL A 93 5.71 -13.14 -2.94
CA VAL A 93 6.49 -13.24 -4.19
C VAL A 93 7.70 -14.18 -4.06
N GLY A 94 8.15 -14.46 -2.83
CA GLY A 94 9.24 -15.39 -2.57
C GLY A 94 10.60 -14.93 -3.14
N PRO A 95 11.59 -15.82 -3.20
CA PRO A 95 12.96 -15.46 -3.55
C PRO A 95 13.16 -15.12 -5.04
N THR A 96 12.23 -15.50 -5.91
CA THR A 96 12.27 -15.22 -7.35
C THR A 96 11.52 -13.96 -7.75
N GLY A 97 10.70 -13.41 -6.84
CA GLY A 97 9.98 -12.15 -7.02
C GLY A 97 10.68 -10.98 -6.37
N HIS A 98 10.14 -9.79 -6.56
CA HIS A 98 10.72 -8.57 -6.02
C HIS A 98 9.64 -7.57 -5.57
N VAL A 99 9.95 -6.76 -4.55
CA VAL A 99 9.08 -5.69 -4.07
C VAL A 99 9.79 -4.35 -4.19
N VAL A 100 9.11 -3.36 -4.77
CA VAL A 100 9.56 -1.97 -4.75
C VAL A 100 8.61 -1.19 -3.84
N ALA A 101 9.10 -0.77 -2.69
CA ALA A 101 8.36 0.01 -1.71
C ALA A 101 8.67 1.50 -1.86
N VAL A 102 7.64 2.32 -2.01
CA VAL A 102 7.76 3.77 -2.19
C VAL A 102 7.12 4.46 -0.99
N GLU A 103 7.91 5.24 -0.24
CA GLU A 103 7.44 5.93 0.96
C GLU A 103 8.19 7.27 1.16
N PRO A 104 7.49 8.40 1.28
CA PRO A 104 8.13 9.70 1.44
C PRO A 104 8.48 10.07 2.88
N PHE A 105 7.77 9.55 3.90
CA PHE A 105 7.87 10.08 5.25
C PHE A 105 8.99 9.43 6.05
N PRO A 106 10.01 10.19 6.55
CA PRO A 106 11.20 9.62 7.16
C PRO A 106 10.93 8.69 8.35
N ARG A 107 9.91 9.00 9.16
CA ARG A 107 9.50 8.14 10.28
C ARG A 107 9.02 6.76 9.77
N ASN A 108 8.19 6.75 8.75
CA ASN A 108 7.66 5.52 8.17
C ASN A 108 8.77 4.71 7.50
N VAL A 109 9.63 5.36 6.74
CA VAL A 109 10.86 4.78 6.15
C VAL A 109 11.71 4.10 7.21
N SER A 110 11.91 4.75 8.37
CA SER A 110 12.66 4.17 9.50
C SER A 110 12.03 2.88 10.01
N TYR A 111 10.71 2.86 10.22
CA TYR A 111 10.01 1.65 10.64
C TYR A 111 9.99 0.56 9.56
N LEU A 112 9.77 0.94 8.30
CA LEU A 112 9.81 0.02 7.16
C LEU A 112 11.16 -0.71 7.09
N ARG A 113 12.28 0.02 7.15
CA ARG A 113 13.63 -0.56 7.20
C ARG A 113 13.81 -1.52 8.38
N ARG A 114 13.33 -1.15 9.56
CA ARG A 114 13.40 -2.00 10.76
C ARG A 114 12.58 -3.29 10.58
N HIS A 115 11.38 -3.21 10.00
CA HIS A 115 10.55 -4.38 9.73
C HIS A 115 11.19 -5.32 8.72
N LEU A 116 11.76 -4.79 7.63
CA LEU A 116 12.48 -5.60 6.65
C LEU A 116 13.70 -6.29 7.28
N ALA A 117 14.49 -5.58 8.07
CA ALA A 117 15.65 -6.13 8.75
C ALA A 117 15.27 -7.20 9.79
N LEU A 118 14.23 -6.95 10.63
CA LEU A 118 13.73 -7.91 11.64
C LEU A 118 13.28 -9.24 11.01
N ASN A 119 12.88 -9.22 9.75
CA ASN A 119 12.36 -10.39 9.04
C ASN A 119 13.33 -10.94 7.98
N ALA A 120 14.57 -10.44 7.95
CA ALA A 120 15.61 -10.82 6.99
C ALA A 120 15.13 -10.76 5.52
N VAL A 121 14.36 -9.72 5.17
CA VAL A 121 13.86 -9.52 3.81
C VAL A 121 15.01 -9.07 2.91
N THR A 122 15.24 -9.79 1.81
CA THR A 122 16.31 -9.53 0.84
C THR A 122 15.80 -9.21 -0.56
N ASN A 123 14.51 -9.43 -0.81
CA ASN A 123 13.85 -9.25 -2.10
C ASN A 123 13.00 -7.98 -2.17
N ALA A 124 13.41 -6.92 -1.46
CA ALA A 124 12.72 -5.63 -1.48
C ALA A 124 13.69 -4.47 -1.68
N THR A 125 13.31 -3.51 -2.51
CA THR A 125 13.98 -2.22 -2.71
C THR A 125 13.11 -1.12 -2.13
N LEU A 126 13.70 -0.25 -1.31
CA LEU A 126 13.03 0.93 -0.77
C LEU A 126 13.42 2.17 -1.57
N VAL A 127 12.43 2.87 -2.10
CA VAL A 127 12.55 4.16 -2.78
C VAL A 127 11.98 5.24 -1.87
N GLU A 128 12.86 6.10 -1.35
CA GLU A 128 12.50 7.17 -0.42
C GLU A 128 12.08 8.42 -1.19
N GLY A 129 10.79 8.72 -1.13
CA GLY A 129 10.18 9.88 -1.77
C GLY A 129 8.72 9.61 -2.14
N ALA A 130 8.06 10.64 -2.66
CA ALA A 130 6.66 10.60 -3.07
C ALA A 130 6.52 10.18 -4.52
N ALA A 131 5.72 9.16 -4.80
CA ALA A 131 5.27 8.91 -6.16
C ALA A 131 4.32 10.03 -6.60
N HIS A 132 4.58 10.61 -7.77
CA HIS A 132 3.85 11.76 -8.30
C HIS A 132 3.82 11.71 -9.83
N ASP A 133 3.36 12.77 -10.48
CA ASP A 133 3.35 12.87 -11.95
C ASP A 133 4.65 13.44 -12.55
N HIS A 134 5.60 13.87 -11.72
CA HIS A 134 6.88 14.45 -12.16
C HIS A 134 8.02 14.19 -11.15
N CYS A 135 9.25 14.26 -11.65
CA CYS A 135 10.44 14.33 -10.82
C CYS A 135 10.67 15.72 -10.29
N GLY A 136 10.94 15.84 -8.99
CA GLY A 136 11.16 17.15 -8.35
C GLY A 136 11.13 17.07 -6.84
N VAL A 137 10.49 18.06 -6.24
CA VAL A 137 10.25 18.16 -4.80
C VAL A 137 8.78 18.49 -4.59
N VAL A 138 8.14 17.77 -3.70
CA VAL A 138 6.79 18.08 -3.19
C VAL A 138 6.86 18.33 -1.69
N ARG A 139 5.89 19.09 -1.20
CA ARG A 139 5.74 19.29 0.24
C ARG A 139 4.68 18.35 0.77
N ILE A 140 4.91 17.81 1.95
CA ILE A 140 3.98 16.91 2.63
C ILE A 140 3.68 17.41 4.03
N THR A 141 2.47 17.15 4.49
CA THR A 141 2.02 17.44 5.85
C THR A 141 1.81 16.13 6.60
N ASP A 142 2.28 16.09 7.85
CA ASP A 142 1.95 15.00 8.80
C ASP A 142 0.53 15.24 9.32
N GLY A 143 -0.34 14.28 9.11
CA GLY A 143 -1.70 14.31 9.66
C GLY A 143 -1.71 13.90 11.14
N PRO A 144 -2.86 14.00 11.83
CA PRO A 144 -3.00 13.62 13.23
C PRO A 144 -2.66 12.16 13.50
N ASP A 145 -2.76 11.31 12.49
CA ASP A 145 -2.29 9.92 12.49
C ASP A 145 -1.23 9.74 11.41
N SER A 146 -0.16 9.02 11.71
CA SER A 146 0.97 8.73 10.79
C SER A 146 0.60 8.01 9.49
N SER A 147 -0.65 7.64 9.33
CA SER A 147 -1.25 7.10 8.09
C SER A 147 -1.84 8.16 7.16
N GLN A 148 -1.91 9.44 7.59
CA GLN A 148 -2.57 10.52 6.84
C GLN A 148 -1.57 11.55 6.32
N ILE A 149 -0.49 11.10 5.69
CA ILE A 149 0.52 11.97 5.10
C ILE A 149 0.04 12.40 3.72
N ARG A 150 -0.14 13.70 3.51
CA ARG A 150 -0.65 14.29 2.26
C ARG A 150 0.38 15.15 1.57
N VAL A 151 0.35 15.14 0.24
CA VAL A 151 0.98 16.20 -0.55
C VAL A 151 0.18 17.47 -0.34
N ASP A 152 0.84 18.53 0.13
CA ASP A 152 0.23 19.81 0.49
C ASP A 152 1.22 20.94 0.19
N GLU A 153 0.79 21.96 -0.55
CA GLU A 153 1.65 23.11 -0.91
C GLU A 153 2.20 23.84 0.32
N ASP A 154 1.45 23.83 1.43
CA ASP A 154 1.84 24.39 2.72
C ASP A 154 2.49 23.38 3.67
N GLY A 155 2.76 22.16 3.20
CA GLY A 155 3.33 21.08 3.98
C GLY A 155 4.67 21.44 4.65
N ALA A 156 4.90 20.96 5.87
CA ALA A 156 6.08 21.30 6.66
C ALA A 156 7.35 20.60 6.17
N LEU A 157 7.24 19.47 5.47
CA LEU A 157 8.38 18.66 5.04
C LEU A 157 8.48 18.63 3.52
N SER A 158 9.65 18.97 2.98
CA SER A 158 9.98 18.81 1.56
C SER A 158 10.59 17.43 1.31
N VAL A 159 10.03 16.70 0.35
CA VAL A 159 10.51 15.37 -0.04
C VAL A 159 10.70 15.29 -1.55
N ARG A 160 11.58 14.39 -2.00
CA ARG A 160 11.74 14.11 -3.42
C ARG A 160 10.45 13.52 -3.98
N SER A 161 10.12 13.91 -5.22
CA SER A 161 9.04 13.28 -6.00
C SER A 161 9.60 12.66 -7.28
N PHE A 162 8.92 11.65 -7.80
CA PHE A 162 9.24 11.00 -9.06
C PHE A 162 8.00 10.34 -9.67
N ALA A 163 8.02 10.25 -10.99
CA ALA A 163 7.04 9.47 -11.72
C ALA A 163 7.42 7.98 -11.68
N LEU A 164 6.44 7.09 -11.60
CA LEU A 164 6.70 5.64 -11.65
C LEU A 164 7.31 5.23 -12.99
N ASP A 165 6.93 5.91 -14.08
CA ASP A 165 7.54 5.70 -15.39
C ASP A 165 9.06 5.95 -15.35
N ASP A 166 9.52 6.97 -14.63
CA ASP A 166 10.95 7.26 -14.51
C ASP A 166 11.71 6.16 -13.76
N LEU A 167 11.13 5.62 -12.68
CA LEU A 167 11.75 4.53 -11.92
C LEU A 167 12.00 3.29 -12.80
N ILE A 168 11.10 3.01 -13.74
CA ILE A 168 11.19 1.84 -14.62
C ILE A 168 12.03 2.12 -15.85
N PHE A 169 11.69 3.17 -16.61
CA PHE A 169 12.24 3.37 -17.95
C PHE A 169 13.54 4.17 -17.98
N ARG A 170 13.83 4.94 -16.95
CA ARG A 170 15.07 5.68 -16.78
C ARG A 170 16.02 5.04 -15.77
N ASP A 171 15.50 4.66 -14.60
CA ASP A 171 16.32 4.21 -13.48
C ASP A 171 16.47 2.67 -13.46
N GLY A 172 15.77 1.94 -14.36
CA GLY A 172 15.95 0.52 -14.61
C GLY A 172 15.37 -0.41 -13.56
N LEU A 173 14.45 0.05 -12.71
CA LEU A 173 13.72 -0.84 -11.80
C LEU A 173 12.80 -1.79 -12.60
N PRO A 174 12.62 -3.03 -12.13
CA PRO A 174 11.79 -4.00 -12.84
C PRO A 174 10.34 -3.54 -12.90
N ALA A 175 9.68 -3.71 -14.05
CA ALA A 175 8.28 -3.36 -14.21
C ALA A 175 7.36 -4.25 -13.36
N PRO A 176 6.37 -3.69 -12.65
CA PRO A 176 5.50 -4.45 -11.77
C PRO A 176 4.50 -5.32 -12.54
N THR A 177 4.19 -6.50 -11.98
CA THR A 177 3.04 -7.33 -12.34
C THR A 177 1.81 -6.99 -11.51
N ALA A 178 2.04 -6.47 -10.29
CA ALA A 178 0.99 -5.98 -9.41
C ALA A 178 1.44 -4.71 -8.67
N MET A 179 0.49 -3.84 -8.35
CA MET A 179 0.71 -2.59 -7.61
C MET A 179 -0.35 -2.42 -6.52
N LYS A 180 0.06 -1.93 -5.35
CA LYS A 180 -0.83 -1.29 -4.39
C LYS A 180 -0.55 0.20 -4.43
N ILE A 181 -1.60 1.02 -4.53
CA ILE A 181 -1.53 2.49 -4.50
C ILE A 181 -2.43 3.01 -3.39
N ASP A 182 -1.83 3.72 -2.43
CA ASP A 182 -2.50 4.24 -1.23
C ASP A 182 -1.66 5.40 -0.68
N VAL A 183 -1.88 6.61 -1.23
CA VAL A 183 -1.00 7.78 -1.07
C VAL A 183 -1.74 9.03 -0.57
N GLU A 184 -2.88 8.81 0.12
CA GLU A 184 -3.61 9.83 0.87
C GLU A 184 -3.97 11.09 0.06
N GLY A 185 -4.52 10.88 -1.15
CA GLY A 185 -5.09 11.93 -2.01
C GLY A 185 -4.24 12.30 -3.24
N ALA A 186 -3.04 11.75 -3.40
CA ALA A 186 -2.20 11.96 -4.58
C ALA A 186 -2.33 10.85 -5.65
N GLU A 187 -3.32 9.95 -5.52
CA GLU A 187 -3.47 8.76 -6.39
C GLU A 187 -3.58 9.14 -7.86
N GLY A 188 -4.33 10.22 -8.18
CA GLY A 188 -4.44 10.72 -9.55
C GLY A 188 -3.10 11.17 -10.13
N ALA A 189 -2.26 11.82 -9.33
CA ALA A 189 -0.90 12.20 -9.75
C ALA A 189 -0.02 10.97 -9.98
N VAL A 190 -0.08 9.98 -9.09
CA VAL A 190 0.64 8.70 -9.26
C VAL A 190 0.26 8.03 -10.58
N LEU A 191 -1.05 7.94 -10.90
CA LEU A 191 -1.51 7.34 -12.16
C LEU A 191 -1.09 8.15 -13.39
N ARG A 192 -1.07 9.49 -13.30
CA ARG A 192 -0.52 10.32 -14.38
C ARG A 192 0.99 10.11 -14.58
N GLY A 193 1.76 9.87 -13.50
CA GLY A 193 3.17 9.53 -13.54
C GLY A 193 3.49 8.09 -13.93
N ALA A 194 2.46 7.27 -14.20
CA ALA A 194 2.58 5.86 -14.57
C ALA A 194 1.96 5.55 -15.94
N ARG A 195 1.79 6.53 -16.82
CA ARG A 195 1.03 6.37 -18.07
C ARG A 195 1.63 5.31 -18.98
N ARG A 196 2.93 5.32 -19.17
CA ARG A 196 3.64 4.36 -19.99
C ARG A 196 3.59 2.96 -19.39
N LEU A 197 3.86 2.86 -18.09
CA LEU A 197 3.73 1.63 -17.31
C LEU A 197 2.33 1.01 -17.46
N LEU A 198 1.27 1.80 -17.25
CA LEU A 198 -0.12 1.33 -17.34
C LEU A 198 -0.51 0.87 -18.75
N THR A 199 0.08 1.48 -19.77
CA THR A 199 -0.17 1.12 -21.17
C THR A 199 0.59 -0.11 -21.62
N GLU A 200 1.90 -0.21 -21.28
CA GLU A 200 2.80 -1.25 -21.77
C GLU A 200 2.77 -2.51 -20.89
N HIS A 201 2.81 -2.37 -19.56
CA HIS A 201 2.93 -3.49 -18.63
C HIS A 201 1.61 -3.93 -17.98
N ARG A 202 0.66 -3.03 -17.84
CA ARG A 202 -0.73 -3.35 -17.43
C ARG A 202 -0.84 -4.14 -16.13
N PRO A 203 -0.18 -3.74 -15.04
CA PRO A 203 -0.18 -4.48 -13.78
C PRO A 203 -1.59 -4.59 -13.19
N LEU A 204 -1.82 -5.62 -12.37
CA LEU A 204 -2.95 -5.67 -11.45
C LEU A 204 -2.82 -4.55 -10.41
N ILE A 205 -3.88 -3.75 -10.17
CA ILE A 205 -3.80 -2.61 -9.24
C ILE A 205 -4.80 -2.78 -8.09
N PHE A 206 -4.30 -2.67 -6.86
CA PHE A 206 -5.07 -2.48 -5.65
C PHE A 206 -5.01 -0.99 -5.30
N LEU A 207 -6.13 -0.29 -5.41
CA LEU A 207 -6.20 1.16 -5.28
C LEU A 207 -7.06 1.55 -4.09
N SER A 208 -6.50 2.32 -3.17
CA SER A 208 -7.25 3.10 -2.18
C SER A 208 -7.38 4.53 -2.67
N THR A 209 -8.56 5.14 -2.56
CA THR A 209 -8.80 6.52 -2.99
C THR A 209 -9.28 7.37 -1.82
N HIS A 210 -8.78 8.60 -1.73
CA HIS A 210 -9.03 9.51 -0.61
C HIS A 210 -9.83 10.74 -1.06
N GLY A 211 -11.15 10.63 -0.91
CA GLY A 211 -12.12 11.66 -1.23
C GLY A 211 -12.74 11.54 -2.63
N PRO A 212 -13.93 12.14 -2.82
CA PRO A 212 -14.74 11.96 -4.04
C PRO A 212 -14.04 12.43 -5.33
N ARG A 213 -13.28 13.50 -5.25
CA ARG A 213 -12.56 14.06 -6.41
C ARG A 213 -11.44 13.13 -6.87
N ALA A 214 -10.58 12.69 -5.95
CA ALA A 214 -9.50 11.76 -6.24
C ALA A 214 -10.05 10.43 -6.77
N HIS A 215 -11.14 9.94 -6.17
CA HIS A 215 -11.83 8.73 -6.62
C HIS A 215 -12.31 8.85 -8.08
N ALA A 216 -13.07 9.90 -8.40
CA ALA A 216 -13.60 10.11 -9.75
C ALA A 216 -12.48 10.25 -10.79
N GLU A 217 -11.41 10.98 -10.46
CA GLU A 217 -10.24 11.14 -11.32
C GLU A 217 -9.54 9.79 -11.57
N CYS A 218 -9.27 9.02 -10.52
CA CYS A 218 -8.62 7.70 -10.65
C CYS A 218 -9.45 6.73 -11.49
N CYS A 219 -10.76 6.68 -11.25
CA CYS A 219 -11.67 5.85 -12.04
C CYS A 219 -11.68 6.25 -13.52
N HIS A 220 -11.69 7.55 -13.82
CA HIS A 220 -11.62 8.06 -15.18
C HIS A 220 -10.30 7.68 -15.88
N LEU A 221 -9.16 7.92 -15.23
CA LEU A 221 -7.83 7.60 -15.76
C LEU A 221 -7.68 6.09 -16.04
N LEU A 222 -8.01 5.24 -15.07
CA LEU A 222 -7.87 3.79 -15.22
C LEU A 222 -8.76 3.23 -16.31
N ARG A 223 -10.02 3.69 -16.41
CA ARG A 223 -10.92 3.31 -17.53
C ARG A 223 -10.35 3.76 -18.87
N GLY A 224 -9.74 4.95 -18.94
CA GLY A 224 -9.05 5.46 -20.13
C GLY A 224 -7.86 4.61 -20.56
N PHE A 225 -7.17 3.95 -19.62
CA PHE A 225 -6.10 2.97 -19.89
C PHE A 225 -6.62 1.55 -20.15
N GLY A 226 -7.94 1.34 -20.25
CA GLY A 226 -8.53 0.03 -20.55
C GLY A 226 -8.65 -0.89 -19.32
N TYR A 227 -8.62 -0.34 -18.11
CA TYR A 227 -8.84 -1.13 -16.90
C TYR A 227 -10.33 -1.25 -16.57
N ARG A 228 -10.72 -2.45 -16.16
CA ARG A 228 -11.98 -2.72 -15.48
C ARG A 228 -11.80 -2.57 -13.98
N LEU A 229 -12.69 -1.81 -13.36
CA LEU A 229 -12.69 -1.56 -11.92
C LEU A 229 -13.72 -2.43 -11.22
N ARG A 230 -13.38 -2.91 -10.03
CA ARG A 230 -14.30 -3.60 -9.13
C ARG A 230 -14.04 -3.15 -7.69
N PRO A 231 -15.09 -3.00 -6.86
CA PRO A 231 -14.87 -2.78 -5.43
C PRO A 231 -14.25 -4.03 -4.79
N ILE A 232 -13.40 -3.84 -3.79
CA ILE A 232 -12.80 -4.93 -3.01
C ILE A 232 -13.83 -5.53 -2.06
N ASP A 233 -14.63 -4.68 -1.46
CA ASP A 233 -15.79 -5.07 -0.64
C ASP A 233 -17.10 -5.07 -1.45
N SER A 234 -18.21 -5.33 -0.81
CA SER A 234 -19.53 -5.25 -1.42
C SER A 234 -19.91 -3.80 -1.75
N GLY A 235 -20.58 -3.57 -2.87
CA GLY A 235 -21.06 -2.26 -3.28
C GLY A 235 -20.77 -1.95 -4.76
N SER A 236 -20.91 -0.69 -5.12
CA SER A 236 -20.56 -0.19 -6.45
C SER A 236 -19.14 0.37 -6.47
N VAL A 237 -18.59 0.56 -7.66
CA VAL A 237 -17.29 1.24 -7.83
C VAL A 237 -17.36 2.67 -7.33
N GLU A 238 -18.50 3.32 -7.53
CA GLU A 238 -18.74 4.72 -7.18
C GLU A 238 -18.80 4.98 -5.67
N ASP A 239 -19.20 3.94 -4.90
CA ASP A 239 -19.36 4.03 -3.44
C ASP A 239 -18.18 3.47 -2.66
N SER A 240 -17.23 2.79 -3.33
CA SER A 240 -16.11 2.13 -2.67
C SER A 240 -14.81 2.92 -2.84
N SER A 241 -14.16 3.26 -1.74
CA SER A 241 -12.80 3.82 -1.78
C SER A 241 -11.72 2.77 -2.03
N GLU A 242 -12.05 1.47 -1.97
CA GLU A 242 -11.14 0.35 -2.11
C GLU A 242 -11.46 -0.43 -3.39
N LEU A 243 -10.60 -0.33 -4.39
CA LEU A 243 -10.81 -0.89 -5.71
C LEU A 243 -9.71 -1.87 -6.10
N VAL A 244 -10.07 -2.84 -6.93
CA VAL A 244 -9.14 -3.61 -7.74
C VAL A 244 -9.37 -3.26 -9.22
N ALA A 245 -8.27 -2.96 -9.92
CA ALA A 245 -8.30 -2.64 -11.34
C ALA A 245 -7.49 -3.68 -12.12
N GLU A 246 -8.12 -4.25 -13.13
CA GLU A 246 -7.55 -5.28 -14.01
C GLU A 246 -7.67 -4.83 -15.47
N HIS A 247 -6.57 -4.91 -16.21
CA HIS A 247 -6.63 -4.64 -17.63
C HIS A 247 -7.43 -5.73 -18.34
N GLN A 248 -8.40 -5.35 -19.14
CA GLN A 248 -9.12 -6.28 -20.01
C GLN A 248 -8.35 -6.42 -21.33
N PRO A 249 -7.97 -7.64 -21.75
CA PRO A 249 -7.55 -7.81 -23.12
C PRO A 249 -8.70 -7.35 -24.02
N ALA A 250 -8.36 -6.59 -25.08
CA ALA A 250 -9.35 -6.24 -26.09
C ALA A 250 -10.10 -7.52 -26.53
N ALA A 251 -11.44 -7.47 -26.55
CA ALA A 251 -12.21 -8.57 -27.10
C ALA A 251 -11.63 -8.86 -28.49
N ARG A 252 -11.16 -10.08 -28.73
CA ARG A 252 -10.74 -10.48 -30.07
C ARG A 252 -11.97 -10.36 -30.98
N PRO A 253 -11.84 -9.71 -32.12
CA PRO A 253 -12.94 -9.56 -33.09
C PRO A 253 -13.43 -10.91 -33.55
#